data_e8eefec5bb54548708f1d8b813f8d294
#
_entry.id   e8eefec5bb54548708f1d8b813f8d294
#
_cell.length_a   1.000
_cell.length_b   1.000
_cell.length_c   1.000
_cell.angle_alpha   90.00
_cell.angle_beta   90.00
_cell.angle_gamma   90.00
#
_symmetry.space_group_name_H-M   'P 1'
#
loop_
_entity.id
_entity.type
_entity.pdbx_description
1 polymer ?
#
loop_
_entity_poly.entity_id
_entity_poly.type
_entity_poly.pdbx_seq_one_letter_code
_entity_poly.pdbx_strand_id
1 'polypeptide(L)'
;MATLKDVAKLANCDISTVSRALNNSAPVHPETRARIMEAVKTLGYKPNMVARGLKMGRRNLIAFVSPTIRLNIFSDLSVEIQREAEKQGYQTLIINSKADAVNEAKCLNELRSIADGIIIASTGRNNRLLREIEGDGTAVVQLIRKQDENISSVISNYYDTSKEAMHFLYKKGCRHIGILHGNENVKPFADRLKGYRKVAKELHLPEIISGNDALGVPGFMDGVNGTKHLLELDPALDAILAETDLQGLGALRALKELGIPCPEQIKIISLTGFSLGPMLETAMTSMAMPSPEMGRAALRLLLDRIEAKDRRPPLQHIVFNASLTERETT
;
A
#
# COMPACT_ATOMS: atom_id res chain seq x y z
N MET A 1 -27.05 -12.84 -25.39
CA MET A 1 -25.64 -13.20 -25.12
C MET A 1 -25.49 -14.70 -25.36
N ALA A 2 -24.48 -15.15 -26.11
CA ALA A 2 -24.19 -16.57 -26.25
C ALA A 2 -23.84 -17.21 -24.91
N THR A 3 -24.28 -18.43 -24.68
CA THR A 3 -24.07 -19.21 -23.46
C THR A 3 -23.08 -20.35 -23.67
N LEU A 4 -22.57 -20.96 -22.59
CA LEU A 4 -21.75 -22.17 -22.70
C LEU A 4 -22.49 -23.32 -23.39
N LYS A 5 -23.83 -23.37 -23.25
CA LYS A 5 -24.67 -24.33 -23.95
C LYS A 5 -24.71 -24.14 -25.47
N ASP A 6 -24.70 -22.87 -25.90
CA ASP A 6 -24.70 -22.55 -27.33
C ASP A 6 -23.37 -22.94 -27.98
N VAL A 7 -22.25 -22.70 -27.29
CA VAL A 7 -20.92 -23.17 -27.73
C VAL A 7 -20.87 -24.70 -27.83
N ALA A 8 -21.38 -25.40 -26.82
CA ALA A 8 -21.41 -26.85 -26.77
C ALA A 8 -22.23 -27.42 -27.96
N LYS A 9 -23.40 -26.81 -28.24
CA LYS A 9 -24.26 -27.18 -29.35
C LYS A 9 -23.56 -26.95 -30.71
N LEU A 10 -22.92 -25.80 -30.90
CA LEU A 10 -22.23 -25.48 -32.17
C LEU A 10 -20.97 -26.34 -32.37
N ALA A 11 -20.22 -26.64 -31.32
CA ALA A 11 -19.03 -27.50 -31.36
C ALA A 11 -19.34 -29.00 -31.35
N ASN A 12 -20.62 -29.39 -31.28
CA ASN A 12 -21.11 -30.77 -31.20
C ASN A 12 -20.35 -31.57 -30.10
N CYS A 13 -20.39 -31.08 -28.87
CA CYS A 13 -19.80 -31.73 -27.71
C CYS A 13 -20.52 -31.34 -26.42
N ASP A 14 -20.21 -32.03 -25.31
CA ASP A 14 -20.79 -31.76 -24.00
C ASP A 14 -20.32 -30.44 -23.42
N ILE A 15 -21.16 -29.79 -22.60
CA ILE A 15 -20.84 -28.56 -21.88
C ILE A 15 -19.62 -28.78 -20.99
N SER A 16 -19.45 -29.97 -20.40
CA SER A 16 -18.28 -30.33 -19.60
C SER A 16 -16.99 -30.30 -20.41
N THR A 17 -17.01 -30.75 -21.65
CA THR A 17 -15.88 -30.75 -22.58
C THR A 17 -15.53 -29.32 -23.01
N VAL A 18 -16.52 -28.46 -23.31
CA VAL A 18 -16.31 -27.04 -23.57
C VAL A 18 -15.65 -26.38 -22.34
N SER A 19 -16.18 -26.62 -21.15
CA SER A 19 -15.62 -26.09 -19.91
C SER A 19 -14.16 -26.51 -19.68
N ARG A 20 -13.81 -27.78 -19.93
CA ARG A 20 -12.43 -28.29 -19.85
C ARG A 20 -11.51 -27.65 -20.86
N ALA A 21 -11.96 -27.51 -22.11
CA ALA A 21 -11.18 -26.90 -23.19
C ALA A 21 -10.87 -25.42 -22.90
N LEU A 22 -11.87 -24.66 -22.43
CA LEU A 22 -11.72 -23.23 -22.13
C LEU A 22 -10.88 -22.96 -20.87
N ASN A 23 -10.91 -23.88 -19.90
CA ASN A 23 -10.23 -23.72 -18.61
C ASN A 23 -8.90 -24.46 -18.52
N ASN A 24 -8.48 -25.20 -19.52
CA ASN A 24 -7.31 -26.11 -19.48
C ASN A 24 -7.33 -27.05 -18.27
N SER A 25 -8.50 -27.41 -17.75
CA SER A 25 -8.62 -28.17 -16.49
C SER A 25 -8.46 -29.68 -16.66
N ALA A 26 -8.49 -30.19 -17.90
CA ALA A 26 -8.19 -31.55 -18.26
C ALA A 26 -7.83 -31.64 -19.75
N PRO A 27 -7.11 -32.68 -20.18
CA PRO A 27 -6.81 -32.90 -21.59
C PRO A 27 -8.07 -33.00 -22.43
N VAL A 28 -8.10 -32.30 -23.56
CA VAL A 28 -9.16 -32.38 -24.59
C VAL A 28 -8.46 -32.65 -25.90
N HIS A 29 -9.02 -33.59 -26.71
CA HIS A 29 -8.46 -33.95 -27.98
C HIS A 29 -8.25 -32.71 -28.87
N PRO A 30 -7.12 -32.54 -29.55
CA PRO A 30 -6.78 -31.33 -30.32
C PRO A 30 -7.86 -30.88 -31.32
N GLU A 31 -8.45 -31.80 -32.07
CA GLU A 31 -9.54 -31.48 -32.99
C GLU A 31 -10.81 -30.99 -32.33
N THR A 32 -11.17 -31.59 -31.17
CA THR A 32 -12.33 -31.15 -30.39
C THR A 32 -12.08 -29.74 -29.81
N ARG A 33 -10.86 -29.50 -29.37
CA ARG A 33 -10.45 -28.18 -28.90
C ARG A 33 -10.52 -27.13 -29.98
N ALA A 34 -10.05 -27.43 -31.20
CA ALA A 34 -10.12 -26.53 -32.35
C ALA A 34 -11.59 -26.16 -32.69
N ARG A 35 -12.50 -27.16 -32.75
CA ARG A 35 -13.94 -26.92 -33.00
C ARG A 35 -14.55 -26.03 -31.89
N ILE A 36 -14.20 -26.25 -30.63
CA ILE A 36 -14.69 -25.43 -29.51
C ILE A 36 -14.22 -24.00 -29.67
N MET A 37 -12.93 -23.77 -29.97
CA MET A 37 -12.38 -22.42 -30.13
C MET A 37 -12.99 -21.68 -31.32
N GLU A 38 -13.31 -22.39 -32.41
CA GLU A 38 -14.01 -21.82 -33.55
C GLU A 38 -15.46 -21.46 -33.22
N ALA A 39 -16.18 -22.32 -32.50
CA ALA A 39 -17.53 -22.03 -32.01
C ALA A 39 -17.56 -20.82 -31.07
N VAL A 40 -16.59 -20.70 -30.19
CA VAL A 40 -16.40 -19.53 -29.29
C VAL A 40 -16.24 -18.24 -30.09
N LYS A 41 -15.39 -18.27 -31.14
CA LYS A 41 -15.14 -17.13 -32.03
C LYS A 41 -16.39 -16.74 -32.80
N THR A 42 -17.07 -17.73 -33.41
CA THR A 42 -18.27 -17.53 -34.23
C THR A 42 -19.43 -16.94 -33.43
N LEU A 43 -19.63 -17.40 -32.20
CA LEU A 43 -20.69 -16.94 -31.31
C LEU A 43 -20.32 -15.67 -30.52
N GLY A 44 -19.09 -15.19 -30.62
CA GLY A 44 -18.60 -14.10 -29.78
C GLY A 44 -18.74 -14.40 -28.28
N TYR A 45 -18.64 -15.69 -27.90
CA TYR A 45 -18.82 -16.12 -26.53
C TYR A 45 -17.68 -15.60 -25.66
N LYS A 46 -18.04 -14.88 -24.60
CA LYS A 46 -17.10 -14.46 -23.55
C LYS A 46 -17.38 -15.23 -22.27
N PRO A 47 -16.41 -15.96 -21.69
CA PRO A 47 -16.60 -16.64 -20.43
C PRO A 47 -17.10 -15.67 -19.35
N ASN A 48 -18.20 -16.02 -18.69
CA ASN A 48 -18.69 -15.25 -17.55
C ASN A 48 -17.86 -15.62 -16.31
N MET A 49 -16.91 -14.77 -15.95
CA MET A 49 -16.02 -14.98 -14.81
C MET A 49 -16.78 -15.07 -13.49
N VAL A 50 -17.89 -14.35 -13.33
CA VAL A 50 -18.75 -14.40 -12.14
C VAL A 50 -19.41 -15.76 -11.99
N ALA A 51 -20.02 -16.27 -13.09
CA ALA A 51 -20.63 -17.60 -13.09
C ALA A 51 -19.60 -18.74 -12.89
N ARG A 52 -18.38 -18.53 -13.39
CA ARG A 52 -17.26 -19.45 -13.16
C ARG A 52 -16.83 -19.45 -11.69
N GLY A 53 -16.68 -18.27 -11.08
CA GLY A 53 -16.32 -18.11 -9.67
C GLY A 53 -17.33 -18.79 -8.73
N LEU A 54 -18.63 -18.58 -8.99
CA LEU A 54 -19.72 -19.23 -8.25
C LEU A 54 -19.62 -20.76 -8.29
N LYS A 55 -19.30 -21.33 -9.47
CA LYS A 55 -19.18 -22.80 -9.62
C LYS A 55 -17.93 -23.37 -8.96
N MET A 56 -16.84 -22.60 -8.88
CA MET A 56 -15.56 -23.01 -8.31
C MET A 56 -15.43 -22.66 -6.82
N GLY A 57 -16.38 -21.90 -6.25
CA GLY A 57 -16.30 -21.36 -4.88
C GLY A 57 -15.15 -20.38 -4.68
N ARG A 58 -14.60 -19.83 -5.78
CA ARG A 58 -13.53 -18.81 -5.79
C ARG A 58 -13.87 -17.74 -6.84
N ARG A 59 -13.77 -16.48 -6.46
CA ARG A 59 -14.06 -15.33 -7.32
C ARG A 59 -12.85 -14.93 -8.17
N ASN A 60 -11.66 -15.38 -7.76
CA ASN A 60 -10.36 -15.01 -8.33
C ASN A 60 -10.17 -13.48 -8.37
N LEU A 61 -10.69 -12.82 -7.35
CA LEU A 61 -10.58 -11.37 -7.17
C LEU A 61 -10.06 -11.07 -5.76
N ILE A 62 -9.02 -10.29 -5.68
CA ILE A 62 -8.54 -9.68 -4.45
C ILE A 62 -8.71 -8.16 -4.52
N ALA A 63 -8.84 -7.52 -3.38
CA ALA A 63 -8.90 -6.07 -3.29
C ALA A 63 -7.71 -5.51 -2.52
N PHE A 64 -7.15 -4.40 -3.01
CA PHE A 64 -6.23 -3.57 -2.25
C PHE A 64 -6.91 -2.24 -1.92
N VAL A 65 -7.22 -2.03 -0.64
CA VAL A 65 -7.87 -0.82 -0.12
C VAL A 65 -6.82 0.08 0.52
N SER A 66 -6.59 1.23 -0.09
CA SER A 66 -5.61 2.22 0.38
C SER A 66 -6.27 3.55 0.75
N PRO A 67 -5.71 4.33 1.68
CA PRO A 67 -6.26 5.63 2.08
C PRO A 67 -6.12 6.68 0.98
N THR A 68 -5.17 6.49 0.07
CA THR A 68 -4.94 7.35 -1.10
C THR A 68 -4.08 6.61 -2.13
N ILE A 69 -4.29 6.91 -3.40
CA ILE A 69 -3.42 6.46 -4.49
C ILE A 69 -2.39 7.54 -4.89
N ARG A 70 -2.43 8.71 -4.24
CA ARG A 70 -1.54 9.85 -4.56
C ARG A 70 -0.15 9.70 -3.94
N LEU A 71 0.00 8.96 -2.84
CA LEU A 71 1.30 8.66 -2.27
C LEU A 71 1.93 7.49 -3.02
N ASN A 72 3.16 7.68 -3.45
CA ASN A 72 3.88 6.71 -4.28
C ASN A 72 4.00 5.34 -3.63
N ILE A 73 4.15 5.27 -2.30
CA ILE A 73 4.18 3.97 -1.59
C ILE A 73 2.95 3.10 -1.90
N PHE A 74 1.74 3.69 -1.97
CA PHE A 74 0.53 2.94 -2.30
C PHE A 74 0.44 2.59 -3.78
N SER A 75 0.98 3.44 -4.67
CA SER A 75 1.09 3.15 -6.10
C SER A 75 2.06 1.99 -6.36
N ASP A 76 3.26 2.03 -5.76
CA ASP A 76 4.28 1.00 -5.89
C ASP A 76 3.78 -0.35 -5.34
N LEU A 77 3.11 -0.34 -4.18
CA LEU A 77 2.47 -1.52 -3.62
C LEU A 77 1.36 -2.06 -4.52
N SER A 78 0.54 -1.18 -5.13
CA SER A 78 -0.54 -1.58 -6.04
C SER A 78 0.01 -2.34 -7.26
N VAL A 79 1.07 -1.80 -7.88
CA VAL A 79 1.73 -2.43 -9.04
C VAL A 79 2.29 -3.80 -8.65
N GLU A 80 2.97 -3.90 -7.52
CA GLU A 80 3.57 -5.16 -7.09
C GLU A 80 2.54 -6.22 -6.72
N ILE A 81 1.50 -5.84 -5.95
CA ILE A 81 0.40 -6.75 -5.59
C ILE A 81 -0.30 -7.25 -6.84
N GLN A 82 -0.62 -6.36 -7.79
CA GLN A 82 -1.26 -6.74 -9.04
C GLN A 82 -0.40 -7.71 -9.84
N ARG A 83 0.87 -7.39 -10.04
CA ARG A 83 1.82 -8.25 -10.80
C ARG A 83 1.93 -9.66 -10.22
N GLU A 84 2.03 -9.77 -8.92
CA GLU A 84 2.16 -11.08 -8.26
C GLU A 84 0.82 -11.82 -8.20
N ALA A 85 -0.31 -11.11 -8.04
CA ALA A 85 -1.65 -11.69 -8.07
C ALA A 85 -1.99 -12.30 -9.44
N GLU A 86 -1.62 -11.62 -10.53
CA GLU A 86 -1.81 -12.11 -11.90
C GLU A 86 -1.09 -13.45 -12.14
N LYS A 87 0.12 -13.63 -11.60
CA LYS A 87 0.86 -14.90 -11.67
C LYS A 87 0.11 -16.05 -10.99
N GLN A 88 -0.71 -15.75 -10.00
CA GLN A 88 -1.54 -16.71 -9.25
C GLN A 88 -2.97 -16.83 -9.80
N GLY A 89 -3.26 -16.16 -10.93
CA GLY A 89 -4.57 -16.20 -11.59
C GLY A 89 -5.63 -15.33 -10.92
N TYR A 90 -5.25 -14.37 -10.09
CA TYR A 90 -6.15 -13.39 -9.46
C TYR A 90 -6.17 -12.07 -10.22
N GLN A 91 -7.35 -11.47 -10.30
CA GLN A 91 -7.51 -10.06 -10.65
C GLN A 91 -7.39 -9.20 -9.39
N THR A 92 -6.89 -7.98 -9.52
CA THR A 92 -6.76 -7.05 -8.40
C THR A 92 -7.65 -5.83 -8.59
N LEU A 93 -8.48 -5.53 -7.58
CA LEU A 93 -9.28 -4.31 -7.51
C LEU A 93 -8.60 -3.31 -6.58
N ILE A 94 -8.20 -2.15 -7.08
CA ILE A 94 -7.56 -1.09 -6.30
C ILE A 94 -8.62 -0.07 -5.91
N ILE A 95 -8.77 0.16 -4.60
CA ILE A 95 -9.80 1.05 -4.04
C ILE A 95 -9.16 2.14 -3.19
N ASN A 96 -9.57 3.38 -3.46
CA ASN A 96 -9.21 4.54 -2.66
C ASN A 96 -10.29 4.83 -1.60
N SER A 97 -10.01 4.54 -0.32
CA SER A 97 -10.91 4.83 0.79
C SER A 97 -10.94 6.32 1.19
N LYS A 98 -10.07 7.16 0.60
CA LYS A 98 -9.92 8.60 0.88
C LYS A 98 -9.57 8.91 2.35
N ALA A 99 -8.97 7.96 3.06
CA ALA A 99 -8.71 8.00 4.50
C ALA A 99 -9.99 8.29 5.34
N ASP A 100 -11.16 8.02 4.79
CA ASP A 100 -12.47 8.25 5.41
C ASP A 100 -13.05 6.92 5.91
N ALA A 101 -13.44 6.87 7.18
CA ALA A 101 -13.93 5.64 7.82
C ALA A 101 -15.30 5.20 7.28
N VAL A 102 -16.15 6.13 6.89
CA VAL A 102 -17.49 5.82 6.34
C VAL A 102 -17.33 5.22 4.95
N ASN A 103 -16.49 5.87 4.12
CA ASN A 103 -16.18 5.36 2.78
C ASN A 103 -15.45 4.01 2.83
N GLU A 104 -14.53 3.82 3.79
CA GLU A 104 -13.86 2.53 4.03
C GLU A 104 -14.87 1.43 4.37
N ALA A 105 -15.81 1.70 5.31
CA ALA A 105 -16.84 0.74 5.69
C ALA A 105 -17.75 0.38 4.51
N LYS A 106 -18.14 1.36 3.68
CA LYS A 106 -18.93 1.12 2.48
C LYS A 106 -18.20 0.19 1.52
N CYS A 107 -16.95 0.51 1.17
CA CYS A 107 -16.13 -0.32 0.29
C CYS A 107 -15.97 -1.75 0.83
N LEU A 108 -15.71 -1.89 2.13
CA LEU A 108 -15.56 -3.20 2.79
C LEU A 108 -16.82 -4.05 2.68
N ASN A 109 -18.00 -3.46 2.90
CA ASN A 109 -19.28 -4.17 2.77
C ASN A 109 -19.57 -4.63 1.33
N GLU A 110 -19.15 -3.86 0.32
CA GLU A 110 -19.25 -4.26 -1.08
C GLU A 110 -18.27 -5.40 -1.40
N LEU A 111 -17.02 -5.28 -0.92
CA LEU A 111 -15.96 -6.25 -1.18
C LEU A 111 -16.20 -7.63 -0.57
N ARG A 112 -16.81 -7.72 0.63
CA ARG A 112 -17.08 -9.02 1.29
C ARG A 112 -17.89 -9.99 0.42
N SER A 113 -18.68 -9.47 -0.54
CA SER A 113 -19.49 -10.27 -1.44
C SER A 113 -18.81 -10.63 -2.76
N ILE A 114 -17.75 -9.92 -3.18
CA ILE A 114 -17.14 -10.05 -4.51
C ILE A 114 -15.66 -10.43 -4.49
N ALA A 115 -14.92 -10.23 -3.37
CA ALA A 115 -13.52 -10.56 -3.27
C ALA A 115 -13.27 -11.84 -2.45
N ASP A 116 -12.24 -12.61 -2.81
CA ASP A 116 -11.76 -13.74 -2.01
C ASP A 116 -10.89 -13.28 -0.85
N GLY A 117 -10.26 -12.11 -1.01
CA GLY A 117 -9.42 -11.52 0.02
C GLY A 117 -9.20 -10.02 -0.14
N ILE A 118 -8.86 -9.37 0.96
CA ILE A 118 -8.66 -7.93 1.07
C ILE A 118 -7.30 -7.64 1.72
N ILE A 119 -6.45 -6.89 1.02
CA ILE A 119 -5.27 -6.24 1.59
C ILE A 119 -5.67 -4.79 1.90
N ILE A 120 -5.42 -4.29 3.11
CA ILE A 120 -5.91 -2.97 3.51
C ILE A 120 -4.90 -2.17 4.34
N ALA A 121 -4.76 -0.88 4.00
CA ALA A 121 -4.17 0.13 4.87
C ALA A 121 -5.29 0.90 5.60
N SER A 122 -5.87 0.27 6.63
CA SER A 122 -7.09 0.72 7.29
C SER A 122 -6.95 2.07 8.03
N THR A 123 -8.07 2.77 8.15
CA THR A 123 -8.22 3.94 9.04
C THR A 123 -8.15 3.59 10.53
N GLY A 124 -8.30 2.32 10.90
CA GLY A 124 -8.36 1.84 12.28
C GLY A 124 -9.74 1.97 12.96
N ARG A 125 -10.72 2.58 12.28
CA ARG A 125 -12.07 2.78 12.85
C ARG A 125 -13.04 1.67 12.50
N ASN A 126 -12.68 0.77 11.58
CA ASN A 126 -13.52 -0.34 11.10
C ASN A 126 -12.97 -1.73 11.50
N ASN A 127 -12.18 -1.81 12.56
CA ASN A 127 -11.55 -3.08 12.98
C ASN A 127 -12.57 -4.19 13.28
N ARG A 128 -13.72 -3.84 13.88
CA ARG A 128 -14.80 -4.79 14.09
C ARG A 128 -15.32 -5.36 12.78
N LEU A 129 -15.62 -4.51 11.81
CA LEU A 129 -16.08 -4.92 10.47
C LEU A 129 -15.05 -5.81 9.77
N LEU A 130 -13.75 -5.48 9.85
CA LEU A 130 -12.69 -6.31 9.27
C LEU A 130 -12.67 -7.72 9.88
N ARG A 131 -12.84 -7.86 11.20
CA ARG A 131 -12.93 -9.16 11.87
C ARG A 131 -14.18 -9.93 11.48
N GLU A 132 -15.32 -9.24 11.32
CA GLU A 132 -16.58 -9.84 10.83
C GLU A 132 -16.39 -10.40 9.41
N ILE A 133 -15.81 -9.60 8.51
CA ILE A 133 -15.51 -10.00 7.12
C ILE A 133 -14.59 -11.23 7.08
N GLU A 134 -13.56 -11.26 7.93
CA GLU A 134 -12.67 -12.40 8.03
C GLU A 134 -13.39 -13.61 8.64
N GLY A 135 -14.31 -13.38 9.60
CA GLY A 135 -15.20 -14.39 10.18
C GLY A 135 -16.09 -15.07 9.15
N ASP A 136 -16.57 -14.31 8.18
CA ASP A 136 -17.43 -14.78 7.08
C ASP A 136 -16.66 -15.50 5.95
N GLY A 137 -15.33 -15.63 6.07
CA GLY A 137 -14.50 -16.39 5.13
C GLY A 137 -13.77 -15.59 4.06
N THR A 138 -13.89 -14.25 4.05
CA THR A 138 -13.04 -13.39 3.20
C THR A 138 -11.73 -13.13 3.92
N ALA A 139 -10.60 -13.53 3.35
CA ALA A 139 -9.28 -13.32 3.95
C ALA A 139 -8.93 -11.84 4.07
N VAL A 140 -8.33 -11.43 5.19
CA VAL A 140 -7.91 -10.03 5.41
C VAL A 140 -6.45 -9.97 5.85
N VAL A 141 -5.69 -9.04 5.26
CA VAL A 141 -4.30 -8.71 5.65
C VAL A 141 -4.14 -7.20 5.72
N GLN A 142 -3.62 -6.71 6.84
CA GLN A 142 -3.26 -5.30 7.01
C GLN A 142 -1.90 -5.02 6.38
N LEU A 143 -1.79 -3.93 5.63
CA LEU A 143 -0.55 -3.49 4.99
C LEU A 143 -0.25 -2.03 5.36
N ILE A 144 0.99 -1.71 5.68
CA ILE A 144 1.46 -0.36 6.10
C ILE A 144 0.92 0.03 7.48
N ARG A 145 -0.36 -0.20 7.76
CA ARG A 145 -1.02 0.20 9.00
C ARG A 145 -1.52 -1.04 9.75
N LYS A 146 -0.93 -1.35 10.89
CA LYS A 146 -1.43 -2.40 11.80
C LYS A 146 -2.33 -1.74 12.84
N GLN A 147 -3.62 -1.91 12.69
CA GLN A 147 -4.66 -1.33 13.55
C GLN A 147 -5.38 -2.38 14.40
N ASP A 148 -5.23 -3.66 14.08
CA ASP A 148 -5.83 -4.78 14.80
C ASP A 148 -4.81 -5.91 14.97
N GLU A 149 -4.59 -6.33 16.22
CA GLU A 149 -3.68 -7.42 16.56
C GLU A 149 -4.20 -8.80 16.13
N ASN A 150 -5.51 -8.94 15.91
CA ASN A 150 -6.15 -10.19 15.52
C ASN A 150 -6.21 -10.43 14.00
N ILE A 151 -5.58 -9.55 13.21
CA ILE A 151 -5.50 -9.66 11.75
C ILE A 151 -4.03 -9.62 11.33
N SER A 152 -3.60 -10.58 10.50
CA SER A 152 -2.24 -10.64 9.98
C SER A 152 -1.82 -9.31 9.34
N SER A 153 -0.55 -8.94 9.47
CA SER A 153 -0.09 -7.65 8.99
C SER A 153 1.32 -7.66 8.42
N VAL A 154 1.57 -6.74 7.48
CA VAL A 154 2.88 -6.41 6.95
C VAL A 154 3.11 -4.92 7.12
N ILE A 155 4.10 -4.54 7.90
CA ILE A 155 4.42 -3.14 8.23
C ILE A 155 5.91 -2.87 8.12
N SER A 156 6.30 -1.59 8.20
CA SER A 156 7.70 -1.19 8.44
C SER A 156 7.91 -0.82 9.91
N ASN A 157 9.16 -0.87 10.35
CA ASN A 157 9.57 -0.41 11.68
C ASN A 157 9.71 1.13 11.69
N TYR A 158 8.60 1.83 11.81
CA TYR A 158 8.54 3.29 11.72
C TYR A 158 9.29 4.01 12.83
N TYR A 159 9.31 3.42 14.03
CA TYR A 159 10.01 3.98 15.17
C TYR A 159 11.53 4.03 14.93
N ASP A 160 12.13 2.90 14.54
CA ASP A 160 13.57 2.85 14.30
C ASP A 160 13.96 3.59 13.01
N THR A 161 13.08 3.62 12.00
CA THR A 161 13.27 4.44 10.79
C THR A 161 13.51 5.91 11.14
N SER A 162 12.68 6.48 12.01
CA SER A 162 12.83 7.88 12.44
C SER A 162 14.08 8.10 13.28
N LYS A 163 14.41 7.15 14.18
CA LYS A 163 15.64 7.21 14.97
C LYS A 163 16.90 7.19 14.10
N GLU A 164 16.94 6.31 13.11
CA GLU A 164 18.08 6.19 12.21
C GLU A 164 18.29 7.49 11.41
N ALA A 165 17.21 8.06 10.88
CA ALA A 165 17.25 9.33 10.17
C ALA A 165 17.75 10.50 11.07
N MET A 166 17.28 10.57 12.32
CA MET A 166 17.74 11.55 13.32
C MET A 166 19.23 11.41 13.63
N HIS A 167 19.70 10.19 13.89
CA HIS A 167 21.12 9.94 14.14
C HIS A 167 21.99 10.26 12.94
N PHE A 168 21.50 10.00 11.71
CA PHE A 168 22.21 10.35 10.49
C PHE A 168 22.37 11.86 10.37
N LEU A 169 21.30 12.63 10.53
CA LEU A 169 21.36 14.11 10.49
C LEU A 169 22.26 14.68 11.57
N TYR A 170 22.19 14.13 12.80
CA TYR A 170 23.07 14.53 13.89
C TYR A 170 24.55 14.29 13.55
N LYS A 171 24.90 13.16 12.93
CA LYS A 171 26.26 12.86 12.46
C LYS A 171 26.71 13.82 11.33
N LYS A 172 25.76 14.32 10.52
CA LYS A 172 26.00 15.38 9.51
C LYS A 172 26.16 16.77 10.11
N GLY A 173 26.12 16.91 11.43
CA GLY A 173 26.32 18.18 12.13
C GLY A 173 25.03 18.92 12.48
N CYS A 174 23.86 18.42 12.10
CA CYS A 174 22.58 19.07 12.41
C CYS A 174 22.25 19.03 13.91
N ARG A 175 21.70 20.14 14.40
CA ARG A 175 21.32 20.30 15.81
C ARG A 175 19.90 20.84 15.99
N HIS A 176 19.33 21.45 14.98
CA HIS A 176 17.98 22.02 14.92
C HIS A 176 17.15 21.26 13.88
N ILE A 177 16.75 20.02 14.24
CA ILE A 177 16.09 19.09 13.33
C ILE A 177 14.59 19.16 13.52
N GLY A 178 13.85 19.67 12.54
CA GLY A 178 12.39 19.71 12.56
C GLY A 178 11.74 18.47 11.94
N ILE A 179 10.49 18.19 12.34
CA ILE A 179 9.68 17.14 11.71
C ILE A 179 8.36 17.70 11.17
N LEU A 180 8.05 17.37 9.92
CA LEU A 180 6.75 17.58 9.29
C LEU A 180 5.88 16.37 9.61
N HIS A 181 4.99 16.53 10.60
CA HIS A 181 4.25 15.44 11.21
C HIS A 181 2.81 15.35 10.68
N GLY A 182 2.30 14.12 10.50
CA GLY A 182 0.92 13.82 10.18
C GLY A 182 0.06 13.62 11.44
N ASN A 183 -1.14 13.09 11.25
CA ASN A 183 -2.09 12.86 12.35
C ASN A 183 -1.62 11.73 13.28
N GLU A 184 -1.46 12.01 14.57
CA GLU A 184 -1.01 11.05 15.59
C GLU A 184 -1.93 9.83 15.78
N ASN A 185 -3.20 9.90 15.34
CA ASN A 185 -4.10 8.75 15.35
C ASN A 185 -3.77 7.71 14.27
N VAL A 186 -2.86 8.03 13.35
CA VAL A 186 -2.37 7.12 12.32
C VAL A 186 -1.05 6.52 12.77
N LYS A 187 -1.07 5.23 13.08
CA LYS A 187 0.06 4.54 13.75
C LYS A 187 1.44 4.78 13.12
N PRO A 188 1.68 4.73 11.79
CA PRO A 188 2.97 5.08 11.20
C PRO A 188 3.51 6.45 11.61
N PHE A 189 2.64 7.47 11.65
CA PHE A 189 3.02 8.82 12.06
C PHE A 189 3.32 8.89 13.56
N ALA A 190 2.44 8.31 14.39
CA ALA A 190 2.67 8.23 15.84
C ALA A 190 3.99 7.54 16.20
N ASP A 191 4.33 6.44 15.53
CA ASP A 191 5.55 5.69 15.81
C ASP A 191 6.80 6.45 15.33
N ARG A 192 6.74 7.16 14.19
CA ARG A 192 7.83 8.04 13.74
C ARG A 192 8.05 9.20 14.69
N LEU A 193 7.00 9.86 15.15
CA LEU A 193 7.12 10.95 16.12
C LEU A 193 7.72 10.48 17.44
N LYS A 194 7.35 9.28 17.91
CA LYS A 194 7.99 8.67 19.10
C LYS A 194 9.48 8.44 18.90
N GLY A 195 9.89 7.95 17.72
CA GLY A 195 11.30 7.76 17.36
C GLY A 195 12.07 9.08 17.33
N TYR A 196 11.49 10.12 16.72
CA TYR A 196 12.04 11.48 16.70
C TYR A 196 12.24 12.03 18.11
N ARG A 197 11.17 12.05 18.94
CA ARG A 197 11.23 12.53 20.33
C ARG A 197 12.24 11.76 21.18
N LYS A 198 12.37 10.46 20.97
CA LYS A 198 13.34 9.63 21.70
C LYS A 198 14.77 10.09 21.46
N VAL A 199 15.15 10.31 20.19
CA VAL A 199 16.51 10.75 19.83
C VAL A 199 16.72 12.22 20.20
N ALA A 200 15.73 13.09 20.00
CA ALA A 200 15.82 14.49 20.45
C ALA A 200 16.15 14.58 21.95
N LYS A 201 15.45 13.79 22.77
CA LYS A 201 15.74 13.71 24.22
C LYS A 201 17.12 13.12 24.53
N GLU A 202 17.53 12.05 23.85
CA GLU A 202 18.84 11.39 24.07
C GLU A 202 20.03 12.31 23.74
N LEU A 203 19.88 13.12 22.68
CA LEU A 203 20.94 14.01 22.20
C LEU A 203 20.78 15.45 22.69
N HIS A 204 19.81 15.72 23.58
CA HIS A 204 19.50 17.07 24.13
C HIS A 204 19.22 18.09 23.00
N LEU A 205 18.52 17.66 21.92
CA LEU A 205 18.09 18.52 20.82
C LEU A 205 16.71 19.14 21.13
N PRO A 206 16.39 20.32 20.57
CA PRO A 206 15.05 20.89 20.67
C PRO A 206 14.02 20.01 19.91
N GLU A 207 12.79 19.93 20.44
CA GLU A 207 11.67 19.35 19.71
C GLU A 207 11.03 20.43 18.83
N ILE A 208 11.20 20.33 17.51
CA ILE A 208 10.67 21.28 16.52
C ILE A 208 9.67 20.52 15.65
N ILE A 209 8.38 20.66 15.94
CA ILE A 209 7.33 19.83 15.33
C ILE A 209 6.31 20.73 14.64
N SER A 210 6.13 20.55 13.34
CA SER A 210 4.99 21.10 12.60
C SER A 210 4.00 20.00 12.32
N GLY A 211 2.92 19.95 13.09
CA GLY A 211 1.87 18.93 13.00
C GLY A 211 0.72 19.35 12.10
N ASN A 212 0.03 18.36 11.55
CA ASN A 212 -1.24 18.53 10.86
C ASN A 212 -2.24 17.50 11.39
N ASP A 213 -3.26 17.99 12.13
CA ASP A 213 -4.33 17.15 12.70
C ASP A 213 -5.42 16.77 11.68
N ALA A 214 -5.28 17.18 10.43
CA ALA A 214 -6.23 16.81 9.39
C ALA A 214 -6.32 15.29 9.25
N LEU A 215 -7.53 14.76 9.11
CA LEU A 215 -7.81 13.31 8.98
C LEU A 215 -7.25 12.69 7.68
N GLY A 216 -6.62 13.48 6.83
CA GLY A 216 -6.05 13.05 5.57
C GLY A 216 -4.65 12.43 5.67
N VAL A 217 -4.07 12.13 4.51
CA VAL A 217 -2.67 11.81 4.38
C VAL A 217 -1.94 13.09 4.00
N PRO A 218 -0.89 13.52 4.76
CA PRO A 218 -0.16 14.75 4.48
C PRO A 218 0.38 14.80 3.04
N GLY A 219 0.15 15.93 2.39
CA GLY A 219 0.49 16.15 0.99
C GLY A 219 1.53 17.24 0.76
N PHE A 220 1.64 17.68 -0.49
CA PHE A 220 2.60 18.69 -0.92
C PHE A 220 2.43 20.05 -0.19
N MET A 221 1.18 20.55 -0.09
CA MET A 221 0.92 21.83 0.59
C MET A 221 1.16 21.78 2.10
N ASP A 222 0.96 20.60 2.72
CA ASP A 222 1.32 20.40 4.14
C ASP A 222 2.84 20.52 4.32
N GLY A 223 3.62 20.05 3.34
CA GLY A 223 5.07 20.23 3.31
C GLY A 223 5.47 21.71 3.16
N VAL A 224 4.83 22.43 2.23
CA VAL A 224 5.11 23.88 2.01
C VAL A 224 4.80 24.68 3.27
N ASN A 225 3.59 24.55 3.80
CA ASN A 225 3.15 25.34 4.96
C ASN A 225 3.86 24.91 6.24
N GLY A 226 4.07 23.61 6.41
CA GLY A 226 4.77 23.06 7.56
C GLY A 226 6.23 23.50 7.64
N THR A 227 6.93 23.62 6.48
CA THR A 227 8.30 24.12 6.45
C THR A 227 8.37 25.60 6.88
N LYS A 228 7.44 26.43 6.40
CA LYS A 228 7.37 27.84 6.85
C LYS A 228 7.12 27.94 8.36
N HIS A 229 6.22 27.09 8.88
CA HIS A 229 5.94 27.02 10.32
C HIS A 229 7.15 26.52 11.12
N LEU A 230 7.91 25.51 10.64
CA LEU A 230 9.14 25.07 11.31
C LEU A 230 10.18 26.20 11.42
N LEU A 231 10.32 27.02 10.38
CA LEU A 231 11.22 28.20 10.38
C LEU A 231 10.75 29.30 11.33
N GLU A 232 9.43 29.44 11.54
CA GLU A 232 8.87 30.36 12.54
C GLU A 232 9.11 29.85 13.97
N LEU A 233 9.01 28.52 14.18
CA LEU A 233 9.27 27.90 15.48
C LEU A 233 10.75 27.95 15.87
N ASP A 234 11.63 27.73 14.91
CA ASP A 234 13.07 27.78 15.12
C ASP A 234 13.81 28.36 13.89
N PRO A 235 14.21 29.64 13.94
CA PRO A 235 14.97 30.26 12.85
C PRO A 235 16.37 29.66 12.61
N ALA A 236 16.88 28.84 13.54
CA ALA A 236 18.16 28.13 13.41
C ALA A 236 18.00 26.73 12.78
N LEU A 237 16.79 26.38 12.29
CA LEU A 237 16.50 25.10 11.65
C LEU A 237 17.58 24.71 10.63
N ASP A 238 18.17 23.52 10.77
CA ASP A 238 19.24 23.02 9.91
C ASP A 238 18.91 21.69 9.21
N ALA A 239 17.80 21.03 9.61
CA ALA A 239 17.30 19.85 8.92
C ALA A 239 15.78 19.63 9.09
N ILE A 240 15.17 18.94 8.14
CA ILE A 240 13.76 18.58 8.13
C ILE A 240 13.61 17.08 7.89
N LEU A 241 12.88 16.41 8.78
CA LEU A 241 12.32 15.09 8.54
C LEU A 241 10.91 15.23 7.97
N ALA A 242 10.68 14.75 6.77
CA ALA A 242 9.36 14.72 6.15
C ALA A 242 8.77 13.31 6.28
N GLU A 243 7.62 13.16 6.91
CA GLU A 243 6.98 11.84 7.11
C GLU A 243 6.43 11.24 5.83
N THR A 244 6.19 12.06 4.80
CA THR A 244 5.83 11.61 3.45
C THR A 244 6.70 12.27 2.41
N ASP A 245 6.87 11.62 1.26
CA ASP A 245 7.63 12.17 0.14
C ASP A 245 7.02 13.46 -0.40
N LEU A 246 5.68 13.56 -0.39
CA LEU A 246 4.99 14.79 -0.81
C LEU A 246 5.26 15.96 0.13
N GLN A 247 5.38 15.72 1.44
CA GLN A 247 5.84 16.77 2.37
C GLN A 247 7.28 17.16 2.09
N GLY A 248 8.16 16.19 1.80
CA GLY A 248 9.54 16.46 1.40
C GLY A 248 9.65 17.32 0.14
N LEU A 249 8.84 17.02 -0.89
CA LEU A 249 8.72 17.87 -2.09
C LEU A 249 8.21 19.28 -1.76
N GLY A 250 7.23 19.38 -0.88
CA GLY A 250 6.71 20.66 -0.39
C GLY A 250 7.78 21.45 0.36
N ALA A 251 8.60 20.79 1.16
CA ALA A 251 9.72 21.40 1.87
C ALA A 251 10.76 21.97 0.90
N LEU A 252 11.19 21.16 -0.09
CA LEU A 252 12.10 21.65 -1.16
C LEU A 252 11.53 22.87 -1.87
N ARG A 253 10.24 22.86 -2.17
CA ARG A 253 9.56 24.00 -2.81
C ARG A 253 9.57 25.25 -1.93
N ALA A 254 9.25 25.11 -0.65
CA ALA A 254 9.23 26.21 0.32
C ALA A 254 10.62 26.83 0.47
N LEU A 255 11.68 26.00 0.62
CA LEU A 255 13.05 26.46 0.73
C LEU A 255 13.49 27.22 -0.53
N LYS A 256 13.17 26.70 -1.73
CA LYS A 256 13.46 27.37 -3.02
C LYS A 256 12.76 28.74 -3.11
N GLU A 257 11.49 28.86 -2.68
CA GLU A 257 10.75 30.12 -2.66
C GLU A 257 11.32 31.15 -1.69
N LEU A 258 11.89 30.68 -0.58
CA LEU A 258 12.51 31.52 0.44
C LEU A 258 13.98 31.83 0.17
N GLY A 259 14.57 31.27 -0.90
CA GLY A 259 15.98 31.45 -1.23
C GLY A 259 16.93 30.76 -0.24
N ILE A 260 16.46 29.72 0.48
CA ILE A 260 17.24 28.95 1.46
C ILE A 260 17.88 27.75 0.74
N PRO A 261 19.22 27.64 0.71
CA PRO A 261 19.91 26.54 0.03
C PRO A 261 19.66 25.18 0.71
N CYS A 262 19.41 24.14 -0.08
CA CYS A 262 19.34 22.75 0.33
C CYS A 262 20.34 21.95 -0.53
N PRO A 263 21.29 21.22 0.06
CA PRO A 263 21.43 20.86 1.47
C PRO A 263 22.29 21.80 2.33
N GLU A 264 22.88 22.86 1.77
CA GLU A 264 23.96 23.65 2.40
C GLU A 264 23.50 24.30 3.72
N GLN A 265 22.27 24.83 3.75
CA GLN A 265 21.71 25.44 4.95
C GLN A 265 20.71 24.52 5.64
N ILE A 266 19.77 23.92 4.91
CA ILE A 266 18.77 23.01 5.49
C ILE A 266 18.78 21.69 4.71
N LYS A 267 19.00 20.59 5.42
CA LYS A 267 18.95 19.23 4.89
C LYS A 267 17.53 18.66 4.96
N ILE A 268 17.17 17.76 4.04
CA ILE A 268 15.85 17.12 4.03
C ILE A 268 16.00 15.60 3.89
N ILE A 269 15.26 14.85 4.73
CA ILE A 269 15.08 13.40 4.61
C ILE A 269 13.60 13.07 4.55
N SER A 270 13.18 12.30 3.54
CA SER A 270 11.87 11.65 3.54
C SER A 270 11.90 10.32 4.30
N LEU A 271 10.88 10.05 5.13
CA LEU A 271 10.74 8.82 5.92
C LEU A 271 9.95 7.70 5.22
N THR A 272 9.61 7.87 3.92
CA THR A 272 8.92 6.84 3.13
C THR A 272 9.77 6.33 1.97
N GLY A 273 10.44 7.20 1.26
CA GLY A 273 11.24 6.88 0.08
C GLY A 273 10.40 6.40 -1.11
N PHE A 274 10.42 7.15 -2.20
CA PHE A 274 9.62 6.83 -3.38
C PHE A 274 10.52 6.63 -4.62
N SER A 275 9.98 5.90 -5.58
CA SER A 275 10.69 5.53 -6.81
C SER A 275 11.13 6.72 -7.67
N LEU A 276 10.43 7.86 -7.57
CA LEU A 276 10.78 9.10 -8.28
C LEU A 276 11.82 9.98 -7.56
N GLY A 277 12.16 9.67 -6.30
CA GLY A 277 13.11 10.47 -5.51
C GLY A 277 14.45 10.75 -6.21
N PRO A 278 15.06 9.76 -6.89
CA PRO A 278 16.28 9.95 -7.67
C PRO A 278 16.11 10.81 -8.93
N MET A 279 14.88 11.00 -9.40
CA MET A 279 14.56 11.71 -10.67
C MET A 279 14.20 13.17 -10.46
N LEU A 280 14.20 13.64 -9.23
CA LEU A 280 13.94 15.05 -8.92
C LEU A 280 15.12 15.92 -9.35
N GLU A 281 14.86 17.20 -9.60
CA GLU A 281 15.92 18.21 -9.86
C GLU A 281 16.98 18.22 -8.74
N THR A 282 16.55 18.07 -7.49
CA THR A 282 17.40 17.77 -6.33
C THR A 282 16.99 16.43 -5.79
N ALA A 283 17.81 15.41 -5.98
CA ALA A 283 17.49 14.05 -5.61
C ALA A 283 17.36 13.90 -4.08
N MET A 284 16.21 13.41 -3.62
CA MET A 284 15.85 13.40 -2.19
C MET A 284 16.44 12.20 -1.45
N THR A 285 17.19 12.48 -0.38
CA THR A 285 17.59 11.47 0.61
C THR A 285 16.38 10.89 1.31
N SER A 286 16.34 9.57 1.48
CA SER A 286 15.16 8.93 2.02
C SER A 286 15.47 7.67 2.84
N MET A 287 14.57 7.38 3.78
CA MET A 287 14.44 6.08 4.44
C MET A 287 13.51 5.20 3.59
N ALA A 288 14.07 4.52 2.60
CA ALA A 288 13.30 3.76 1.62
C ALA A 288 12.71 2.48 2.22
N MET A 289 11.39 2.37 2.21
CA MET A 289 10.70 1.14 2.56
C MET A 289 10.78 0.13 1.39
N PRO A 290 11.01 -1.17 1.67
CA PRO A 290 11.08 -2.20 0.63
C PRO A 290 9.67 -2.56 0.13
N SER A 291 9.01 -1.62 -0.59
CA SER A 291 7.63 -1.77 -1.04
C SER A 291 7.37 -3.02 -1.89
N PRO A 292 8.27 -3.46 -2.80
CA PRO A 292 8.07 -4.70 -3.53
C PRO A 292 8.01 -5.93 -2.61
N GLU A 293 8.93 -6.03 -1.65
CA GLU A 293 8.99 -7.14 -0.68
C GLU A 293 7.75 -7.14 0.23
N MET A 294 7.32 -5.97 0.67
CA MET A 294 6.12 -5.79 1.50
C MET A 294 4.86 -6.20 0.74
N GLY A 295 4.72 -5.79 -0.52
CA GLY A 295 3.61 -6.18 -1.39
C GLY A 295 3.54 -7.70 -1.61
N ARG A 296 4.67 -8.33 -1.93
CA ARG A 296 4.78 -9.80 -2.06
C ARG A 296 4.42 -10.53 -0.77
N ALA A 297 4.93 -10.05 0.37
CA ALA A 297 4.64 -10.65 1.66
C ALA A 297 3.15 -10.55 2.02
N ALA A 298 2.53 -9.40 1.79
CA ALA A 298 1.11 -9.20 2.05
C ALA A 298 0.23 -10.10 1.19
N LEU A 299 0.55 -10.20 -0.10
CA LEU A 299 -0.17 -11.10 -1.01
C LEU A 299 -0.01 -12.57 -0.60
N ARG A 300 1.21 -13.01 -0.28
CA ARG A 300 1.47 -14.38 0.16
C ARG A 300 0.63 -14.72 1.41
N LEU A 301 0.66 -13.86 2.44
CA LEU A 301 -0.16 -14.05 3.64
C LEU A 301 -1.65 -14.14 3.31
N LEU A 302 -2.12 -13.32 2.34
CA LEU A 302 -3.52 -13.35 1.91
C LEU A 302 -3.86 -14.66 1.21
N LEU A 303 -3.03 -15.13 0.28
CA LEU A 303 -3.25 -16.37 -0.47
C LEU A 303 -3.20 -17.59 0.46
N ASP A 304 -2.25 -17.65 1.39
CA ASP A 304 -2.17 -18.71 2.41
C ASP A 304 -3.49 -18.82 3.20
N ARG A 305 -4.11 -17.68 3.52
CA ARG A 305 -5.39 -17.62 4.23
C ARG A 305 -6.58 -18.03 3.33
N ILE A 306 -6.58 -17.63 2.06
CA ILE A 306 -7.61 -18.04 1.08
C ILE A 306 -7.57 -19.56 0.85
N GLU A 307 -6.37 -20.14 0.80
CA GLU A 307 -6.17 -21.57 0.50
C GLU A 307 -6.49 -22.48 1.70
N ALA A 308 -6.26 -21.98 2.89
CA ALA A 308 -6.41 -22.76 4.11
C ALA A 308 -7.85 -23.15 4.45
N LYS A 309 -8.86 -22.52 3.83
CA LYS A 309 -10.30 -22.76 4.03
C LYS A 309 -10.66 -22.92 5.53
N ASP A 310 -10.85 -24.15 6.00
CA ASP A 310 -11.28 -24.46 7.37
C ASP A 310 -10.13 -24.46 8.41
N ARG A 311 -8.88 -24.49 7.96
CA ARG A 311 -7.69 -24.45 8.83
C ARG A 311 -7.04 -23.09 8.75
N ARG A 312 -7.56 -22.09 9.46
CA ARG A 312 -6.95 -20.77 9.49
C ARG A 312 -5.49 -20.86 9.93
N PRO A 313 -4.52 -20.40 9.10
CA PRO A 313 -3.13 -20.35 9.51
C PRO A 313 -2.98 -19.40 10.70
N PRO A 314 -1.96 -19.59 11.55
CA PRO A 314 -1.70 -18.69 12.66
C PRO A 314 -1.51 -17.26 12.14
N LEU A 315 -1.86 -16.29 12.99
CA LEU A 315 -1.64 -14.87 12.71
C LEU A 315 -0.14 -14.61 12.54
N GLN A 316 0.20 -13.84 11.52
CA GLN A 316 1.58 -13.44 11.26
C GLN A 316 1.65 -11.91 11.17
N HIS A 317 2.66 -11.33 11.82
CA HIS A 317 2.97 -9.91 11.77
C HIS A 317 4.40 -9.76 11.26
N ILE A 318 4.53 -9.40 9.99
CA ILE A 318 5.83 -9.25 9.34
C ILE A 318 6.23 -7.77 9.43
N VAL A 319 7.43 -7.53 9.94
CA VAL A 319 7.99 -6.17 10.07
C VAL A 319 9.22 -6.08 9.20
N PHE A 320 9.24 -5.10 8.30
CA PHE A 320 10.38 -4.77 7.47
C PHE A 320 11.11 -3.54 8.03
N ASN A 321 12.40 -3.44 7.78
CA ASN A 321 13.17 -2.24 8.05
C ASN A 321 13.28 -1.39 6.78
N ALA A 322 13.20 -0.08 6.92
CA ALA A 322 13.57 0.84 5.87
C ALA A 322 15.11 0.95 5.80
N SER A 323 15.63 1.35 4.67
CA SER A 323 17.06 1.59 4.46
C SER A 323 17.31 3.06 4.09
N LEU A 324 18.33 3.65 4.70
CA LEU A 324 18.78 4.99 4.32
C LEU A 324 19.42 4.96 2.93
N THR A 325 18.95 5.82 2.05
CA THR A 325 19.58 6.09 0.76
C THR A 325 19.91 7.58 0.70
N GLU A 326 21.19 7.88 0.89
CA GLU A 326 21.72 9.24 0.83
C GLU A 326 21.73 9.75 -0.60
N ARG A 327 21.30 11.01 -0.80
CA ARG A 327 21.28 11.73 -2.09
C ARG A 327 21.60 13.20 -1.88
N GLU A 328 21.16 14.06 -2.80
CA GLU A 328 21.56 15.47 -2.88
C GLU A 328 20.97 16.36 -1.77
N THR A 329 19.93 15.94 -1.07
CA THR A 329 19.30 16.77 -0.02
C THR A 329 19.97 16.65 1.35
N THR A 330 21.12 15.93 1.50
CA THR A 330 21.84 15.81 2.79
C THR A 330 23.36 15.89 2.70
#